data_f24c85e84eea810f041cbae67168938c
#
_entry.id   f24c85e84eea810f041cbae67168938c
#
_cell.length_a   1.000
_cell.length_b   1.000
_cell.length_c   1.000
_cell.angle_alpha   90.00
_cell.angle_beta   90.00
_cell.angle_gamma   90.00
#
_symmetry.space_group_name_H-M   'P 1'
#
loop_
_entity.id
_entity.type
_entity.pdbx_description
1 polymer ?
#
loop_
_entity_poly.entity_id
_entity_poly.type
_entity_poly.pdbx_seq_one_letter_code
_entity_poly.pdbx_strand_id
1 'polypeptide(L)'
;MANEIALSSNMRLRNGLLVAQPPAINRTFDQATARTADFTADIGTSEETIAFGDVVPGFVRVTNLDDTNFVRLRFTTTDNAIRLRANGGFATFEMDASVSLRAIADTAACKIQVEAFNL
;
A
#
# COMPACT_ATOMS: atom_id res chain seq x y z
N MET A 1 24.59 -7.50 0.16
CA MET A 1 24.20 -6.33 -0.64
C MET A 1 23.56 -5.33 0.28
N ALA A 2 23.65 -4.07 -0.05
CA ALA A 2 23.25 -3.03 0.89
C ALA A 2 22.41 -1.95 0.19
N ASN A 3 21.34 -1.52 0.87
CA ASN A 3 20.54 -0.36 0.48
C ASN A 3 19.81 -0.50 -0.85
N GLU A 4 19.35 -1.70 -1.18
CA GLU A 4 18.62 -1.95 -2.42
C GLU A 4 17.23 -1.34 -2.41
N ILE A 5 16.62 -1.18 -1.23
CA ILE A 5 15.29 -0.57 -1.08
C ILE A 5 15.46 0.81 -0.47
N ALA A 6 14.98 1.82 -1.17
CA ALA A 6 14.95 3.19 -0.66
C ALA A 6 13.50 3.64 -0.50
N LEU A 7 13.14 4.09 0.69
CA LEU A 7 11.81 4.61 0.99
C LEU A 7 11.91 6.07 1.43
N SER A 8 11.02 6.89 0.87
CA SER A 8 10.92 8.30 1.23
C SER A 8 9.47 8.63 1.54
N SER A 9 9.24 9.36 2.63
CA SER A 9 7.92 9.84 2.99
C SER A 9 7.99 11.30 3.36
N ASN A 10 7.12 12.09 2.75
CA ASN A 10 7.03 13.53 3.00
C ASN A 10 5.57 13.93 3.07
N MET A 11 5.20 14.66 4.11
CA MET A 11 3.85 15.17 4.31
C MET A 11 3.88 16.67 4.54
N ARG A 12 2.94 17.38 3.98
CA ARG A 12 2.78 18.82 4.19
C ARG A 12 1.30 19.18 4.24
N LEU A 13 0.94 19.97 5.23
CA LEU A 13 -0.38 20.58 5.31
C LEU A 13 -0.22 22.08 5.13
N ARG A 14 -1.04 22.64 4.24
CA ARG A 14 -1.19 24.10 4.12
C ARG A 14 -2.67 24.41 3.98
N ASN A 15 -3.22 25.08 4.96
CA ASN A 15 -4.63 25.46 4.96
C ASN A 15 -4.76 26.87 5.56
N GLY A 16 -4.78 27.88 4.70
CA GLY A 16 -4.77 29.28 5.13
C GLY A 16 -3.54 29.60 5.96
N LEU A 17 -3.74 30.02 7.20
CA LEU A 17 -2.66 30.31 8.13
C LEU A 17 -2.13 29.07 8.84
N LEU A 18 -2.81 27.94 8.69
CA LEU A 18 -2.35 26.67 9.27
C LEU A 18 -1.37 26.01 8.33
N VAL A 19 -0.13 25.86 8.76
CA VAL A 19 0.92 25.17 8.02
C VAL A 19 1.55 24.13 8.93
N ALA A 20 1.61 22.90 8.47
CA ALA A 20 2.30 21.82 9.16
C ALA A 20 3.12 21.02 8.16
N GLN A 21 4.38 20.81 8.49
CA GLN A 21 5.29 20.03 7.65
C GLN A 21 6.17 19.16 8.54
N PRO A 22 5.71 17.93 8.86
CA PRO A 22 6.55 17.00 9.61
C PRO A 22 7.85 16.73 8.83
N PRO A 23 8.94 16.41 9.53
CA PRO A 23 10.19 16.07 8.87
C PRO A 23 10.02 14.92 7.89
N ALA A 24 10.67 15.00 6.73
CA ALA A 24 10.69 13.91 5.77
C ALA A 24 11.40 12.69 6.38
N ILE A 25 10.91 11.51 6.07
CA ILE A 25 11.51 10.26 6.48
C ILE A 25 12.14 9.61 5.25
N ASN A 26 13.45 9.39 5.32
CA ASN A 26 14.18 8.69 4.26
C ASN A 26 14.93 7.54 4.90
N ARG A 27 14.69 6.33 4.41
CA ARG A 27 15.32 5.11 4.93
C ARG A 27 15.72 4.20 3.79
N THR A 28 16.77 3.44 4.02
CA THR A 28 17.21 2.40 3.10
C THR A 28 17.24 1.06 3.84
N PHE A 29 16.98 -0.01 3.10
CA PHE A 29 16.92 -1.36 3.64
C PHE A 29 17.60 -2.32 2.68
N ASP A 30 18.20 -3.36 3.24
CA ASP A 30 18.80 -4.42 2.46
C ASP A 30 17.74 -5.43 2.03
N GLN A 31 17.88 -5.93 0.81
CA GLN A 31 17.01 -6.97 0.28
C GLN A 31 17.80 -8.25 0.14
N ALA A 32 17.42 -9.28 0.89
CA ALA A 32 18.13 -10.56 0.87
C ALA A 32 17.90 -11.33 -0.44
N THR A 33 16.71 -11.24 -1.01
CA THR A 33 16.35 -11.91 -2.26
C THR A 33 15.75 -10.88 -3.21
N ALA A 34 16.34 -10.74 -4.40
CA ALA A 34 15.93 -9.74 -5.38
C ALA A 34 14.65 -10.17 -6.10
N ARG A 35 13.50 -9.96 -5.46
CA ARG A 35 12.19 -10.25 -6.02
C ARG A 35 11.24 -9.10 -5.84
N THR A 36 10.45 -8.82 -6.87
CA THR A 36 9.42 -7.79 -6.85
C THR A 36 8.13 -8.32 -7.46
N ALA A 37 7.02 -7.77 -7.03
CA ALA A 37 5.73 -7.93 -7.70
C ALA A 37 5.21 -6.53 -8.03
N ASP A 38 4.70 -6.36 -9.23
CA ASP A 38 4.14 -5.10 -9.70
C ASP A 38 2.98 -5.44 -10.63
N PHE A 39 1.76 -5.20 -10.16
CA PHE A 39 0.58 -5.60 -10.91
C PHE A 39 -0.62 -4.74 -10.56
N THR A 40 -1.63 -4.77 -11.43
CA THR A 40 -2.95 -4.20 -11.12
C THR A 40 -3.92 -5.32 -10.78
N ALA A 41 -4.88 -5.03 -9.91
CA ALA A 41 -5.92 -5.96 -9.55
C ALA A 41 -7.27 -5.24 -9.48
N ASP A 42 -8.33 -5.93 -9.84
CA ASP A 42 -9.69 -5.44 -9.69
C ASP A 42 -10.22 -5.96 -8.34
N ILE A 43 -10.62 -5.03 -7.49
CA ILE A 43 -11.14 -5.35 -6.15
C ILE A 43 -12.64 -5.13 -6.16
N GLY A 44 -13.37 -6.18 -5.82
CA GLY A 44 -14.83 -6.13 -5.72
C GLY A 44 -15.33 -5.61 -4.38
N THR A 45 -16.64 -5.60 -4.22
CA THR A 45 -17.30 -5.15 -2.99
C THR A 45 -17.35 -6.24 -1.90
N SER A 46 -16.83 -7.42 -2.18
CA SER A 46 -16.56 -8.47 -1.19
C SER A 46 -15.08 -8.52 -0.91
N GLU A 47 -14.71 -8.84 0.33
CA GLU A 47 -13.31 -8.87 0.72
C GLU A 47 -12.52 -9.93 -0.04
N GLU A 48 -11.37 -9.55 -0.56
CA GLU A 48 -10.50 -10.41 -1.36
C GLU A 48 -9.08 -10.40 -0.80
N THR A 49 -8.41 -11.56 -0.87
CA THR A 49 -6.99 -11.65 -0.54
C THR A 49 -6.16 -11.23 -1.75
N ILE A 50 -5.17 -10.36 -1.53
CA ILE A 50 -4.23 -9.97 -2.57
C ILE A 50 -3.15 -11.04 -2.67
N ALA A 51 -2.97 -11.60 -3.86
CA ALA A 51 -1.98 -12.63 -4.13
C ALA A 51 -0.70 -12.00 -4.70
N PHE A 52 0.45 -12.33 -4.12
CA PHE A 52 1.75 -11.80 -4.52
C PHE A 52 2.57 -12.77 -5.37
N GLY A 53 2.01 -13.91 -5.75
CA GLY A 53 2.74 -14.93 -6.51
C GLY A 53 3.91 -15.50 -5.70
N ASP A 54 5.11 -15.48 -6.29
CA ASP A 54 6.31 -16.00 -5.64
C ASP A 54 6.97 -15.01 -4.69
N VAL A 55 6.45 -13.79 -4.60
CA VAL A 55 7.02 -12.76 -3.73
C VAL A 55 6.49 -12.96 -2.31
N VAL A 56 7.40 -13.04 -1.35
CA VAL A 56 7.06 -12.95 0.07
C VAL A 56 7.17 -11.47 0.43
N PRO A 57 6.05 -10.76 0.58
CA PRO A 57 6.10 -9.31 0.67
C PRO A 57 6.72 -8.85 1.98
N GLY A 58 7.71 -7.97 1.86
CA GLY A 58 8.27 -7.23 2.98
C GLY A 58 7.76 -5.81 2.97
N PHE A 59 8.08 -5.05 1.92
CA PHE A 59 7.50 -3.72 1.69
C PHE A 59 6.45 -3.78 0.60
N VAL A 60 5.33 -3.11 0.84
CA VAL A 60 4.19 -3.07 -0.09
C VAL A 60 3.72 -1.63 -0.25
N ARG A 61 3.44 -1.25 -1.50
CA ARG A 61 2.71 -0.03 -1.80
C ARG A 61 1.47 -0.38 -2.58
N VAL A 62 0.32 0.09 -2.12
CA VAL A 62 -0.96 -0.08 -2.81
C VAL A 62 -1.53 1.28 -3.14
N THR A 63 -1.90 1.48 -4.39
CA THR A 63 -2.48 2.73 -4.87
C THR A 63 -3.86 2.46 -5.44
N ASN A 64 -4.84 3.26 -5.05
CA ASN A 64 -6.19 3.19 -5.61
C ASN A 64 -6.22 3.99 -6.92
N LEU A 65 -6.50 3.30 -8.02
CA LEU A 65 -6.57 3.90 -9.36
C LEU A 65 -7.99 4.33 -9.74
N ASP A 66 -8.98 4.05 -8.91
CA ASP A 66 -10.37 4.43 -9.18
C ASP A 66 -10.56 5.93 -8.95
N ASP A 67 -11.45 6.54 -9.72
CA ASP A 67 -11.68 7.97 -9.64
C ASP A 67 -12.89 8.35 -8.77
N THR A 68 -13.63 7.39 -8.26
CA THR A 68 -14.89 7.62 -7.57
C THR A 68 -14.95 6.96 -6.19
N ASN A 69 -14.57 5.70 -6.09
CA ASN A 69 -14.76 4.90 -4.89
C ASN A 69 -13.46 4.69 -4.12
N PHE A 70 -13.56 4.52 -2.81
CA PHE A 70 -12.40 4.21 -2.01
C PHE A 70 -12.24 2.69 -1.83
N VAL A 71 -11.04 2.28 -1.43
CA VAL A 71 -10.68 0.90 -1.11
C VAL A 71 -10.21 0.85 0.33
N ARG A 72 -10.59 -0.20 1.04
CA ARG A 72 -10.05 -0.49 2.37
C ARG A 72 -9.08 -1.67 2.29
N LEU A 73 -7.92 -1.50 2.94
CA LEU A 73 -6.95 -2.58 3.12
C LEU A 73 -7.05 -3.10 4.55
N ARG A 74 -6.98 -4.42 4.70
CA ARG A 74 -7.03 -5.10 6.00
C ARG A 74 -6.08 -6.29 6.00
N PHE A 75 -5.73 -6.75 7.20
CA PHE A 75 -4.99 -8.00 7.36
C PHE A 75 -5.89 -9.16 7.78
N THR A 76 -7.00 -8.86 8.44
CA THR A 76 -8.07 -9.81 8.73
C THR A 76 -9.43 -9.10 8.55
N THR A 77 -10.52 -9.88 8.55
CA THR A 77 -11.87 -9.32 8.39
C THR A 77 -12.31 -8.44 9.57
N THR A 78 -11.63 -8.55 10.70
CA THR A 78 -11.99 -7.80 11.92
C THR A 78 -11.06 -6.62 12.20
N ASP A 79 -9.98 -6.45 11.41
CA ASP A 79 -9.04 -5.36 11.62
C ASP A 79 -9.63 -4.01 11.21
N ASN A 80 -9.11 -2.95 11.83
CA ASN A 80 -9.36 -1.61 11.35
C ASN A 80 -8.73 -1.44 9.97
N ALA A 81 -9.46 -0.80 9.08
CA ALA A 81 -9.04 -0.67 7.69
C ALA A 81 -8.11 0.52 7.47
N ILE A 82 -7.14 0.34 6.57
CA ILE A 82 -6.43 1.44 5.94
C ILE A 82 -7.28 1.87 4.75
N ARG A 83 -7.67 3.14 4.71
CA ARG A 83 -8.53 3.67 3.67
C ARG A 83 -7.70 4.33 2.57
N LEU A 84 -7.89 3.86 1.35
CA LEU A 84 -7.27 4.46 0.16
C LEU A 84 -8.36 5.21 -0.61
N ARG A 85 -8.28 6.53 -0.58
CA ARG A 85 -9.25 7.39 -1.28
C ARG A 85 -9.14 7.23 -2.79
N ALA A 86 -10.20 7.57 -3.49
CA ALA A 86 -10.18 7.65 -4.94
C ALA A 86 -9.12 8.66 -5.43
N ASN A 87 -8.77 8.58 -6.69
CA ASN A 87 -7.80 9.45 -7.34
C ASN A 87 -6.40 9.38 -6.74
N GLY A 88 -5.89 8.17 -6.58
CA GLY A 88 -4.49 7.95 -6.23
C GLY A 88 -4.19 7.87 -4.75
N GLY A 89 -5.19 7.68 -3.90
CA GLY A 89 -4.94 7.37 -2.49
C GLY A 89 -4.06 6.13 -2.37
N PHE A 90 -3.07 6.17 -1.49
CA PHE A 90 -2.09 5.08 -1.41
C PHE A 90 -1.64 4.83 0.03
N ALA A 91 -1.05 3.67 0.23
CA ALA A 91 -0.35 3.32 1.46
C ALA A 91 0.93 2.57 1.13
N THR A 92 1.98 2.86 1.87
CA THR A 92 3.25 2.14 1.82
C THR A 92 3.55 1.63 3.22
N PHE A 93 3.84 0.35 3.35
CA PHE A 93 4.05 -0.25 4.67
C PHE A 93 4.93 -1.49 4.57
N GLU A 94 5.56 -1.82 5.70
CA GLU A 94 6.23 -3.10 5.87
C GLU A 94 5.22 -4.13 6.37
N MET A 95 5.26 -5.32 5.79
CA MET A 95 4.31 -6.39 6.09
C MET A 95 5.01 -7.55 6.78
N ASP A 96 4.34 -8.12 7.78
CA ASP A 96 4.76 -9.40 8.34
C ASP A 96 4.41 -10.50 7.33
N ALA A 97 5.39 -11.35 7.02
CA ALA A 97 5.23 -12.43 6.05
C ALA A 97 4.17 -13.47 6.46
N SER A 98 3.82 -13.53 7.73
CA SER A 98 2.84 -14.48 8.26
C SER A 98 1.38 -14.05 8.07
N VAL A 99 1.11 -12.82 7.61
CA VAL A 99 -0.23 -12.31 7.45
C VAL A 99 -0.59 -12.14 5.98
N SER A 100 -1.89 -12.18 5.69
CA SER A 100 -2.41 -11.92 4.34
C SER A 100 -2.92 -10.49 4.25
N LEU A 101 -2.64 -9.84 3.13
CA LEU A 101 -3.22 -8.54 2.83
C LEU A 101 -4.54 -8.75 2.11
N ARG A 102 -5.59 -8.07 2.57
CA ARG A 102 -6.93 -8.13 2.01
C ARG A 102 -7.40 -6.75 1.60
N ALA A 103 -8.28 -6.71 0.62
CA ALA A 103 -8.85 -5.47 0.12
C ALA A 103 -10.34 -5.62 -0.15
N ILE A 104 -11.07 -4.53 0.01
CA ILE A 104 -12.49 -4.44 -0.28
C ILE A 104 -12.80 -3.06 -0.85
N ALA A 105 -13.54 -3.02 -1.96
CA ALA A 105 -14.02 -1.76 -2.53
C ALA A 105 -15.30 -1.33 -1.83
N ASP A 106 -15.58 -0.02 -1.83
CA ASP A 106 -16.73 0.55 -1.15
C ASP A 106 -18.06 0.16 -1.81
N THR A 107 -18.43 0.81 -2.91
CA THR A 107 -19.75 0.62 -3.54
C THR A 107 -19.70 -0.04 -4.90
N ALA A 108 -18.55 -0.02 -5.55
CA ALA A 108 -18.33 -0.63 -6.86
C ALA A 108 -16.88 -1.07 -6.98
N ALA A 109 -16.60 -2.00 -7.88
CA ALA A 109 -15.25 -2.52 -8.07
C ALA A 109 -14.25 -1.39 -8.39
N CYS A 110 -13.08 -1.48 -7.78
CA CYS A 110 -11.98 -0.53 -7.97
C CYS A 110 -10.75 -1.25 -8.50
N LYS A 111 -10.00 -0.57 -9.36
CA LYS A 111 -8.69 -1.05 -9.78
C LYS A 111 -7.62 -0.49 -8.87
N ILE A 112 -6.73 -1.34 -8.43
CA ILE A 112 -5.59 -0.94 -7.60
C ILE A 112 -4.28 -1.34 -8.27
N GLN A 113 -3.22 -0.58 -7.99
CA GLN A 113 -1.84 -0.92 -8.33
C GLN A 113 -1.17 -1.46 -7.07
N VAL A 114 -0.55 -2.62 -7.18
CA VAL A 114 0.17 -3.26 -6.06
C VAL A 114 1.63 -3.40 -6.46
N GLU A 115 2.51 -2.91 -5.59
CA GLU A 115 3.95 -3.05 -5.75
C GLU A 115 4.51 -3.63 -4.46
N ALA A 116 5.31 -4.67 -4.56
CA ALA A 116 5.85 -5.36 -3.38
C ALA A 116 7.28 -5.79 -3.62
N PHE A 117 8.08 -5.72 -2.56
CA PHE A 117 9.47 -6.16 -2.55
C PHE A 117 9.68 -7.19 -1.45
N ASN A 118 10.42 -8.25 -1.74
CA ASN A 118 10.96 -9.13 -0.69
C ASN A 118 11.95 -8.36 0.20
N LEU A 119 12.04 -8.78 1.43
CA LEU A 119 13.11 -8.34 2.33
C LEU A 119 14.19 -9.39 2.49
#